data_9d01b1405757ff8857f13052ee855f21
#
_entry.id   9d01b1405757ff8857f13052ee855f21
#
_cell.length_a   1.000
_cell.length_b   1.000
_cell.length_c   1.000
_cell.angle_alpha   90.00
_cell.angle_beta   90.00
_cell.angle_gamma   90.00
#
_symmetry.space_group_name_H-M   'P 1'
#
loop_
_entity.id
_entity.type
_entity.pdbx_description
1 polymer ?
#
loop_
_entity_poly.entity_id
_entity_poly.type
_entity_poly.pdbx_seq_one_letter_code
_entity_poly.pdbx_strand_id
1 'polypeptide(L)' 'MKVWIVRKYLKTTRMEYNQTSPFEEVEFQTKEEAIAYRESQKKGVFDIYQKEI' A
#
# COMPACT_ATOMS: atom_id res chain seq x y z
N MET A 1 1.57 -11.09 16.48
CA MET A 1 2.43 -10.02 15.96
C MET A 1 1.69 -9.22 14.90
N LYS A 2 1.95 -7.93 14.86
CA LYS A 2 1.32 -7.06 13.88
C LYS A 2 2.38 -6.51 12.93
N VAL A 3 2.03 -6.43 11.67
CA VAL A 3 2.88 -5.84 10.64
C VAL A 3 2.11 -4.77 9.89
N TRP A 4 2.83 -3.90 9.23
CA TRP A 4 2.24 -2.83 8.43
C TRP A 4 2.32 -3.20 6.98
N ILE A 5 1.19 -3.09 6.29
CA ILE A 5 1.09 -3.43 4.87
C ILE A 5 0.86 -2.16 4.08
N VAL A 6 1.66 -1.97 3.06
CA VAL A 6 1.41 -0.91 2.08
C VAL A 6 0.91 -1.56 0.81
N ARG A 7 -0.32 -1.24 0.44
CA ARG A 7 -0.92 -1.75 -0.78
C ARG A 7 -0.82 -0.67 -1.84
N LYS A 8 -0.11 -1.00 -2.92
CA LYS A 8 0.06 -0.09 -4.05
C LYS A 8 -0.79 -0.58 -5.21
N TYR A 9 -1.67 0.27 -5.71
CA TYR A 9 -2.50 -0.06 -6.85
C TYR A 9 -1.76 0.26 -8.14
N LEU A 10 -1.68 -0.72 -9.03
CA LEU A 10 -0.83 -0.64 -10.22
C LEU A 10 -1.47 0.10 -11.37
N LYS A 11 -2.78 0.03 -11.51
CA LYS A 11 -3.52 0.73 -12.56
C LYS A 11 -4.65 1.49 -11.92
N THR A 12 -4.45 2.78 -11.77
CA THR A 12 -5.46 3.57 -11.11
C THR A 12 -5.79 4.78 -11.96
N THR A 13 -6.82 4.63 -12.75
CA THR A 13 -7.53 5.78 -13.26
C THR A 13 -8.70 5.99 -12.32
N ARG A 14 -9.34 7.14 -12.42
CA ARG A 14 -10.51 7.42 -11.59
C ARG A 14 -11.59 6.37 -11.75
N MET A 15 -11.72 5.83 -12.95
CA MET A 15 -12.82 4.93 -13.25
C MET A 15 -12.48 3.48 -12.96
N GLU A 16 -11.21 3.18 -12.77
CA GLU A 16 -10.76 1.82 -12.60
C GLU A 16 -10.39 1.50 -11.15
N TYR A 17 -10.34 2.51 -10.30
CA TYR A 17 -10.00 2.28 -8.91
C TYR A 17 -11.17 1.61 -8.20
N ASN A 18 -11.01 0.32 -7.95
CA ASN A 18 -12.02 -0.47 -7.26
C ASN A 18 -11.33 -1.67 -6.62
N GLN A 19 -12.14 -2.54 -6.00
CA GLN A 19 -11.61 -3.69 -5.28
C GLN A 19 -10.93 -4.72 -6.17
N THR A 20 -11.19 -4.68 -7.45
CA THR A 20 -10.61 -5.63 -8.39
C THR A 20 -9.38 -5.10 -9.10
N SER A 21 -8.98 -3.86 -8.82
CA SER A 21 -7.79 -3.30 -9.44
C SER A 21 -6.55 -4.08 -9.05
N PRO A 22 -5.62 -4.29 -10.00
CA PRO A 22 -4.35 -4.93 -9.65
C PRO A 22 -3.60 -4.14 -8.59
N PHE A 23 -2.98 -4.84 -7.67
CA PHE A 23 -2.20 -4.20 -6.62
C PHE A 23 -1.03 -5.07 -6.19
N GLU A 24 -0.08 -4.44 -5.52
CA GLU A 24 1.01 -5.13 -4.85
C GLU A 24 0.96 -4.78 -3.38
N GLU A 25 1.36 -5.72 -2.54
CA GLU A 25 1.45 -5.49 -1.10
C GLU A 25 2.88 -5.67 -0.65
N VAL A 26 3.35 -4.76 0.20
CA VAL A 26 4.68 -4.83 0.78
C VAL A 26 4.53 -4.78 2.29
N GLU A 27 5.21 -5.68 2.97
CA GLU A 27 5.14 -5.80 4.42
C GLU A 27 6.28 -5.06 5.08
N PHE A 28 5.97 -4.35 6.15
CA PHE A 28 6.95 -3.65 6.97
C PHE A 28 6.70 -3.93 8.44
N GLN A 29 7.75 -3.91 9.23
CA GLN A 29 7.63 -4.16 10.66
C GLN A 29 7.20 -2.93 11.43
N THR A 30 7.49 -1.74 10.92
CA THR A 30 7.13 -0.50 11.60
C THR A 30 6.34 0.42 10.67
N LYS A 31 5.55 1.29 11.30
CA LYS A 31 4.78 2.28 10.57
C LYS A 31 5.69 3.26 9.83
N GLU A 32 6.78 3.64 10.46
CA GLU A 32 7.72 4.59 9.84
C GLU A 32 8.28 4.04 8.54
N GLU A 33 8.61 2.76 8.51
CA GLU A 33 9.10 2.13 7.29
C GLU A 33 8.04 2.14 6.19
N ALA A 34 6.79 1.84 6.56
CA ALA A 34 5.70 1.84 5.60
C ALA A 34 5.48 3.24 5.03
N ILE A 35 5.51 4.26 5.87
CA ILE A 35 5.33 5.64 5.43
C ILE A 35 6.49 6.07 4.53
N ALA A 36 7.72 5.71 4.91
CA ALA A 36 8.88 6.04 4.10
C ALA A 36 8.80 5.40 2.71
N TYR A 37 8.34 4.16 2.65
CA TYR A 37 8.15 3.51 1.37
C TYR A 37 7.12 4.25 0.51
N ARG A 38 5.99 4.58 1.11
CA ARG A 38 4.95 5.32 0.39
C ARG A 38 5.47 6.64 -0.14
N GLU A 39 6.22 7.36 0.67
CA GLU A 39 6.75 8.66 0.27
C GLU A 39 7.83 8.56 -0.79
N SER A 40 8.54 7.43 -0.86
CA SER A 40 9.53 7.23 -1.91
C SER A 40 8.89 6.99 -3.28
N GLN A 41 7.60 6.64 -3.30
CA GLN A 41 6.85 6.41 -4.53
C GLN A 41 6.08 7.69 -4.85
N LYS A 42 6.50 8.41 -5.86
CA LYS A 42 5.93 9.72 -6.13
C LYS A 42 4.57 9.71 -6.80
N LYS A 43 4.18 8.58 -7.36
CA LYS A 43 2.91 8.44 -8.05
C LYS A 43 2.23 7.15 -7.66
N GLY A 44 0.90 7.18 -7.65
CA GLY A 44 0.11 5.99 -7.40
C GLY A 44 -0.85 6.17 -6.25
N VAL A 45 -1.69 5.18 -6.08
CA VAL A 45 -2.63 5.13 -4.97
C VAL A 45 -2.15 4.09 -3.99
N PHE A 46 -2.08 4.46 -2.73
CA PHE A 46 -1.56 3.59 -1.68
C PHE A 46 -2.52 3.53 -0.52
N ASP A 47 -2.61 2.35 0.09
CA ASP A 47 -3.27 2.17 1.37
C ASP A 47 -2.25 1.60 2.34
N ILE A 48 -2.28 2.09 3.57
CA ILE A 48 -1.46 1.56 4.65
C ILE A 48 -2.41 1.04 5.72
N TYR A 49 -2.21 -0.22 6.12
CA TYR A 49 -3.03 -0.79 7.16
C TYR A 49 -2.21 -1.79 7.98
N GLN A 50 -2.69 -2.08 9.15
CA GLN A 50 -2.04 -3.00 10.06
C GLN A 50 -2.69 -4.38 9.93
N LYS A 51 -1.85 -5.40 9.90
CA LYS A 51 -2.32 -6.77 9.74
C LYS A 51 -1.79 -7.62 10.89
N GLU A 52 -2.65 -8.44 11.43
CA GLU A 52 -2.28 -9.39 12.47
C GLU A 52 -1.77 -10.68 11.82
N ILE A 53 -0.65 -11.15 12.31
CA ILE A 53 -0.10 -12.44 11.84
C ILE A 53 -0.29 -13.50 12.91
#